data_2a7a8abfa9a5b391013150e94e504dca
#
_entry.id   2a7a8abfa9a5b391013150e94e504dca
#
_cell.length_a   1.000
_cell.length_b   1.000
_cell.length_c   1.000
_cell.angle_alpha   90.00
_cell.angle_beta   90.00
_cell.angle_gamma   90.00
#
_symmetry.space_group_name_H-M   'P 1'
#
loop_
_entity.id
_entity.type
_entity.pdbx_description
1 polymer ?
#
loop_
_entity_poly.entity_id
_entity_poly.type
_entity_poly.pdbx_seq_one_letter_code
_entity_poly.pdbx_strand_id
1 'polypeptide(L)'
;MVYIVQKSEWDNILKLLVLTMLSDGRNYEREVDSFVNTLVGLRGDVRANGVQTPRMSMEWYIRHRSELIDMQSGETFEDDLLALIDSLDSIPDKKPLIRSMKNLARPELGRSSCKEGIIATSRQRWGAA
;
A
#
# COMPACT_ATOMS: atom_id res chain seq x y z
N MET A 1 8.63 -2.96 -23.89
CA MET A 1 8.46 -1.61 -23.30
C MET A 1 8.15 -1.75 -21.82
N VAL A 2 8.86 -1.03 -20.98
CA VAL A 2 8.64 -1.08 -19.53
C VAL A 2 7.59 -0.03 -19.15
N TYR A 3 6.58 -0.46 -18.41
CA TYR A 3 5.58 0.48 -17.88
C TYR A 3 6.21 1.33 -16.78
N ILE A 4 6.03 2.64 -16.88
CA ILE A 4 6.51 3.56 -15.86
C ILE A 4 5.30 4.07 -15.08
N VAL A 5 5.28 3.78 -13.78
CA VAL A 5 4.21 4.21 -12.88
C VAL A 5 4.27 5.73 -12.74
N GLN A 6 3.13 6.38 -12.97
CA GLN A 6 3.05 7.84 -12.85
C GLN A 6 3.02 8.25 -11.37
N LYS A 7 3.33 9.52 -11.11
CA LYS A 7 3.39 10.04 -9.74
C LYS A 7 2.06 9.83 -8.99
N SER A 8 0.93 10.07 -9.64
CA SER A 8 -0.39 9.87 -9.04
C SER A 8 -0.66 8.40 -8.72
N GLU A 9 -0.25 7.50 -9.60
CA GLU A 9 -0.38 6.06 -9.37
C GLU A 9 0.53 5.61 -8.22
N TRP A 10 1.75 6.12 -8.18
CA TRP A 10 2.70 5.83 -7.10
C TRP A 10 2.14 6.28 -5.76
N ASP A 11 1.56 7.46 -5.71
CA ASP A 11 0.92 7.98 -4.51
C ASP A 11 -0.21 7.06 -4.04
N ASN A 12 -1.01 6.56 -4.97
CA ASN A 12 -2.09 5.62 -4.67
C ASN A 12 -1.57 4.26 -4.20
N ILE A 13 -0.44 3.81 -4.75
CA ILE A 13 0.24 2.60 -4.27
C ILE A 13 0.62 2.78 -2.79
N LEU A 14 1.24 3.92 -2.46
CA LEU A 14 1.64 4.19 -1.09
C LEU A 14 0.44 4.20 -0.14
N LYS A 15 -0.67 4.82 -0.55
CA LYS A 15 -1.90 4.84 0.24
C LYS A 15 -2.42 3.44 0.52
N LEU A 16 -2.47 2.60 -0.51
CA LEU A 16 -2.95 1.22 -0.37
C LEU A 16 -2.05 0.41 0.56
N LEU A 17 -0.74 0.57 0.44
CA LEU A 17 0.22 -0.11 1.31
C LEU A 17 0.04 0.30 2.78
N VAL A 18 -0.11 1.60 3.03
CA VAL A 18 -0.32 2.10 4.40
C VAL A 18 -1.64 1.58 4.97
N LEU A 19 -2.73 1.60 4.20
CA LEU A 19 -4.00 1.07 4.66
C LEU A 19 -3.91 -0.41 5.01
N THR A 20 -3.17 -1.18 4.23
CA THR A 20 -2.92 -2.59 4.51
C THR A 20 -2.18 -2.75 5.84
N MET A 21 -1.20 -1.89 6.10
CA MET A 21 -0.38 -1.95 7.31
C MET A 21 -1.12 -1.49 8.56
N LEU A 22 -1.92 -0.41 8.47
CA LEU A 22 -2.58 0.21 9.62
C LEU A 22 -3.64 -0.68 10.27
N SER A 23 -4.10 -1.71 9.59
CA SER A 23 -5.22 -2.51 10.06
C SER A 23 -4.91 -3.38 11.28
N ASP A 24 -3.67 -3.46 11.75
CA ASP A 24 -3.32 -4.33 12.88
C ASP A 24 -2.91 -3.62 14.18
N GLY A 25 -2.92 -2.30 14.20
CA GLY A 25 -2.58 -1.55 15.41
C GLY A 25 -1.13 -1.64 15.84
N ARG A 26 -0.21 -1.82 14.91
CA ARG A 26 1.22 -1.91 15.20
C ARG A 26 1.79 -0.63 15.82
N ASN A 27 2.94 -0.78 16.45
CA ASN A 27 3.73 0.33 16.95
C ASN A 27 4.17 1.24 15.78
N TYR A 28 4.03 2.55 15.98
CA TYR A 28 4.33 3.56 14.97
C TYR A 28 5.73 3.42 14.36
N GLU A 29 6.75 3.21 15.20
CA GLU A 29 8.13 3.09 14.71
C GLU A 29 8.32 1.88 13.82
N ARG A 30 7.72 0.75 14.18
CA ARG A 30 7.75 -0.47 13.36
C ARG A 30 6.99 -0.26 12.05
N GLU A 31 5.88 0.46 12.08
CA GLU A 31 5.13 0.77 10.88
C GLU A 31 6.00 1.55 9.90
N VAL A 32 6.67 2.59 10.36
CA VAL A 32 7.55 3.42 9.51
C VAL A 32 8.66 2.57 8.91
N ASP A 33 9.35 1.78 9.72
CA ASP A 33 10.45 0.93 9.25
C ASP A 33 9.97 -0.10 8.22
N SER A 34 8.85 -0.76 8.50
CA SER A 34 8.27 -1.75 7.60
C SER A 34 7.87 -1.12 6.27
N PHE A 35 7.26 0.06 6.32
CA PHE A 35 6.84 0.79 5.14
C PHE A 35 8.04 1.19 4.28
N VAL A 36 9.04 1.81 4.86
CA VAL A 36 10.23 2.26 4.14
C VAL A 36 10.97 1.07 3.53
N ASN A 37 11.17 -0.01 4.28
CA ASN A 37 11.85 -1.20 3.78
C ASN A 37 11.08 -1.86 2.64
N THR A 38 9.77 -1.92 2.75
CA THR A 38 8.92 -2.49 1.70
C THR A 38 9.03 -1.66 0.42
N LEU A 39 9.06 -0.34 0.53
CA LEU A 39 9.21 0.54 -0.64
C LEU A 39 10.57 0.39 -1.31
N VAL A 40 11.63 0.19 -0.53
CA VAL A 40 12.96 -0.07 -1.09
C VAL A 40 12.92 -1.31 -1.99
N GLY A 41 12.28 -2.38 -1.54
CA GLY A 41 12.11 -3.59 -2.34
C GLY A 41 11.23 -3.36 -3.56
N LEU A 42 10.12 -2.67 -3.37
CA LEU A 42 9.17 -2.40 -4.46
C LEU A 42 9.81 -1.57 -5.58
N ARG A 43 10.65 -0.60 -5.23
CA ARG A 43 11.36 0.24 -6.20
C ARG A 43 12.31 -0.57 -7.09
N GLY A 44 12.79 -1.70 -6.61
CA GLY A 44 13.59 -2.60 -7.42
C GLY A 44 12.78 -3.33 -8.48
N ASP A 45 11.48 -3.53 -8.23
CA ASP A 45 10.59 -4.30 -9.11
C ASP A 45 9.71 -3.41 -9.99
N VAL A 46 9.49 -2.17 -9.61
CA VAL A 46 8.57 -1.25 -10.29
C VAL A 46 9.27 0.06 -10.61
N ARG A 47 9.23 0.46 -11.88
CA ARG A 47 9.74 1.77 -12.28
C ARG A 47 8.65 2.81 -12.10
N ALA A 48 9.00 3.90 -11.45
CA ALA A 48 8.05 4.98 -11.16
C ALA A 48 8.67 6.34 -11.36
N ASN A 49 7.87 7.28 -11.85
CA ASN A 49 8.24 8.68 -11.89
C ASN A 49 8.21 9.26 -10.47
N GLY A 50 9.14 10.15 -10.16
CA GLY A 50 9.19 10.77 -8.86
C GLY A 50 9.63 9.81 -7.77
N VAL A 51 10.59 8.95 -8.09
CA VAL A 51 11.12 7.96 -7.14
C VAL A 51 11.58 8.66 -5.87
N GLN A 52 11.05 8.20 -4.75
CA GLN A 52 11.34 8.76 -3.46
C GLN A 52 12.52 8.05 -2.79
N THR A 53 13.39 8.85 -2.16
CA THR A 53 14.40 8.30 -1.27
C THR A 53 13.72 7.70 -0.04
N PRO A 54 14.41 6.85 0.75
CA PRO A 54 13.82 6.38 2.02
C PRO A 54 13.36 7.51 2.93
N ARG A 55 14.11 8.62 2.97
CA ARG A 55 13.72 9.80 3.76
C ARG A 55 12.42 10.41 3.25
N MET A 56 12.26 10.56 1.94
CA MET A 56 11.04 11.09 1.34
C MET A 56 9.85 10.18 1.61
N SER A 57 10.06 8.87 1.57
CA SER A 57 9.02 7.89 1.90
C SER A 57 8.56 8.02 3.35
N MET A 58 9.50 8.19 4.27
CA MET A 58 9.20 8.41 5.68
C MET A 58 8.41 9.71 5.89
N GLU A 59 8.82 10.80 5.24
CA GLU A 59 8.14 12.09 5.30
C GLU A 59 6.72 11.98 4.74
N TRP A 60 6.55 11.26 3.64
CA TRP A 60 5.24 11.01 3.05
C TRP A 60 4.33 10.27 4.03
N TYR A 61 4.84 9.22 4.66
CA TYR A 61 4.10 8.44 5.64
C TYR A 61 3.62 9.31 6.81
N ILE A 62 4.54 10.08 7.39
CA ILE A 62 4.21 10.95 8.52
C ILE A 62 3.11 11.95 8.13
N ARG A 63 3.19 12.51 6.94
CA ARG A 63 2.23 13.51 6.44
C ARG A 63 0.84 12.92 6.21
N HIS A 64 0.76 11.71 5.71
CA HIS A 64 -0.50 11.11 5.26
C HIS A 64 -1.14 10.15 6.26
N ARG A 65 -0.41 9.72 7.26
CA ARG A 65 -0.88 8.71 8.21
C ARG A 65 -2.22 9.06 8.86
N SER A 66 -2.35 10.26 9.37
CA SER A 66 -3.58 10.74 10.03
C SER A 66 -4.78 10.68 9.10
N GLU A 67 -4.59 11.18 7.88
CA GLU A 67 -5.64 11.16 6.85
C GLU A 67 -6.10 9.74 6.54
N LEU A 68 -5.15 8.80 6.44
CA LEU A 68 -5.47 7.41 6.12
C LEU A 68 -6.14 6.69 7.29
N ILE A 69 -5.78 7.03 8.52
CA ILE A 69 -6.47 6.52 9.71
C ILE A 69 -7.92 7.01 9.71
N ASP A 70 -8.14 8.28 9.41
CA ASP A 70 -9.49 8.85 9.33
C ASP A 70 -10.31 8.19 8.22
N MET A 71 -9.69 7.96 7.08
CA MET A 71 -10.32 7.25 5.96
C MET A 71 -10.76 5.84 6.37
N GLN A 72 -9.89 5.11 7.07
CA GLN A 72 -10.16 3.75 7.52
C GLN A 72 -11.34 3.68 8.50
N SER A 73 -11.50 4.72 9.30
CA SER A 73 -12.59 4.81 10.29
C SER A 73 -13.88 5.39 9.70
N GLY A 74 -13.86 5.86 8.47
CA GLY A 74 -15.01 6.53 7.84
C GLY A 74 -16.06 5.54 7.33
N GLU A 75 -17.29 6.05 7.18
CA GLU A 75 -18.42 5.25 6.69
C GLU A 75 -18.28 4.83 5.23
N THR A 76 -17.50 5.60 4.45
CA THR A 76 -17.31 5.34 3.02
C THR A 76 -16.00 4.58 2.74
N PHE A 77 -15.41 3.98 3.77
CA PHE A 77 -14.09 3.34 3.62
C PHE A 77 -14.10 2.28 2.51
N GLU A 78 -15.11 1.43 2.45
CA GLU A 78 -15.16 0.38 1.43
C GLU A 78 -15.17 0.96 0.02
N ASP A 79 -15.98 1.98 -0.21
CA ASP A 79 -16.06 2.64 -1.51
C ASP A 79 -14.73 3.33 -1.86
N ASP A 80 -14.14 4.02 -0.89
CA ASP A 80 -12.87 4.70 -1.05
C ASP A 80 -11.74 3.70 -1.35
N LEU A 81 -11.75 2.57 -0.64
CA LEU A 81 -10.78 1.50 -0.85
C LEU A 81 -10.90 0.91 -2.25
N LEU A 82 -12.12 0.61 -2.70
CA LEU A 82 -12.36 0.07 -4.04
C LEU A 82 -11.93 1.06 -5.12
N ALA A 83 -12.21 2.34 -4.95
CA ALA A 83 -11.77 3.37 -5.88
C ALA A 83 -10.25 3.43 -5.97
N LEU A 84 -9.57 3.32 -4.83
CA LEU A 84 -8.11 3.30 -4.77
C LEU A 84 -7.54 2.08 -5.48
N ILE A 85 -8.08 0.90 -5.22
CA ILE A 85 -7.68 -0.35 -5.87
C ILE A 85 -7.88 -0.27 -7.38
N ASP A 86 -9.03 0.21 -7.80
CA ASP A 86 -9.38 0.33 -9.23
C ASP A 86 -8.50 1.34 -9.95
N SER A 87 -8.05 2.38 -9.25
CA SER A 87 -7.15 3.39 -9.85
C SER A 87 -5.80 2.79 -10.26
N LEU A 88 -5.43 1.65 -9.72
CA LEU A 88 -4.17 0.98 -10.01
C LEU A 88 -4.31 -0.14 -11.06
N ASP A 89 -5.50 -0.31 -11.62
CA ASP A 89 -5.77 -1.36 -12.60
C ASP A 89 -4.94 -1.19 -13.89
N SER A 90 -4.54 0.04 -14.20
CA SER A 90 -3.72 0.35 -15.37
C SER A 90 -2.30 -0.21 -15.28
N ILE A 91 -1.82 -0.53 -14.08
CA ILE A 91 -0.48 -1.09 -13.90
C ILE A 91 -0.46 -2.53 -14.40
N PRO A 92 0.39 -2.87 -15.39
CA PRO A 92 0.31 -4.19 -16.04
C PRO A 92 0.69 -5.36 -15.13
N ASP A 93 1.69 -5.19 -14.28
CA ASP A 93 2.16 -6.25 -13.39
C ASP A 93 1.82 -5.92 -11.93
N LYS A 94 0.88 -6.67 -11.38
CA LYS A 94 0.40 -6.48 -10.01
C LYS A 94 1.17 -7.30 -8.97
N LYS A 95 2.01 -8.23 -9.41
CA LYS A 95 2.72 -9.12 -8.49
C LYS A 95 3.57 -8.39 -7.46
N PRO A 96 4.37 -7.38 -7.85
CA PRO A 96 5.15 -6.63 -6.85
C PRO A 96 4.27 -5.93 -5.82
N LEU A 97 3.12 -5.41 -6.24
CA LEU A 97 2.18 -4.74 -5.34
C LEU A 97 1.61 -5.72 -4.31
N ILE A 98 1.16 -6.87 -4.77
CA ILE A 98 0.60 -7.90 -3.90
C ILE A 98 1.66 -8.41 -2.92
N ARG A 99 2.88 -8.61 -3.40
CA ARG A 99 4.00 -9.04 -2.55
C ARG A 99 4.28 -8.03 -1.45
N SER A 100 4.28 -6.75 -1.79
CA SER A 100 4.49 -5.67 -0.83
C SER A 100 3.38 -5.62 0.21
N MET A 101 2.12 -5.79 -0.22
CA MET A 101 0.98 -5.84 0.69
C MET A 101 1.12 -7.01 1.66
N LYS A 102 1.50 -8.19 1.18
CA LYS A 102 1.73 -9.36 2.02
C LYS A 102 2.84 -9.14 3.03
N ASN A 103 3.92 -8.48 2.63
CA ASN A 103 5.02 -8.16 3.52
C ASN A 103 4.56 -7.25 4.67
N LEU A 104 3.75 -6.25 4.36
CA LEU A 104 3.22 -5.32 5.35
C LEU A 104 2.14 -5.95 6.24
N ALA A 105 1.43 -6.93 5.69
CA ALA A 105 0.38 -7.65 6.41
C ALA A 105 0.92 -8.76 7.30
N ARG A 106 2.22 -9.04 7.27
CA ARG A 106 2.82 -10.11 8.10
C ARG A 106 2.51 -9.87 9.56
N PRO A 107 1.74 -10.76 10.19
CA PRO A 107 1.50 -10.62 11.62
C PRO A 107 2.73 -11.09 12.38
N GLU A 108 3.28 -10.22 13.21
CA GLU A 108 4.30 -10.64 14.17
C GLU A 108 3.62 -11.29 15.38
N LEU A 109 2.39 -10.84 15.68
CA LEU A 109 1.66 -11.26 16.87
C LEU A 109 0.16 -11.44 16.52
N GLY A 110 -0.15 -12.42 15.69
CA GLY A 110 -1.52 -12.73 15.39
C GLY A 110 -1.97 -12.25 14.02
N ARG A 111 -3.16 -12.66 13.63
CA ARG A 111 -3.74 -12.35 12.31
C ARG A 111 -4.68 -11.16 12.39
N SER A 112 -4.61 -10.31 11.38
CA SER A 112 -5.62 -9.28 11.16
C SER A 112 -6.48 -9.67 9.97
N SER A 113 -7.75 -9.93 10.21
CA SER A 113 -8.70 -10.25 9.13
C SER A 113 -8.89 -9.08 8.17
N CYS A 114 -8.72 -7.84 8.65
CA CYS A 114 -8.82 -6.65 7.79
C CYS A 114 -7.74 -6.63 6.72
N LYS A 115 -6.51 -6.97 7.08
CA LYS A 115 -5.39 -7.02 6.14
C LYS A 115 -5.60 -8.06 5.06
N GLU A 116 -6.00 -9.27 5.48
CA GLU A 116 -6.29 -10.35 4.54
C GLU A 116 -7.44 -9.95 3.62
N GLY A 117 -8.44 -9.23 4.13
CA GLY A 117 -9.55 -8.73 3.34
C GLY A 117 -9.12 -7.73 2.27
N ILE A 118 -8.24 -6.80 2.62
CA ILE A 118 -7.72 -5.81 1.66
C ILE A 118 -6.94 -6.51 0.54
N ILE A 119 -6.07 -7.44 0.88
CA ILE A 119 -5.29 -8.20 -0.10
C ILE A 119 -6.21 -9.01 -1.00
N ALA A 120 -7.16 -9.74 -0.42
CA ALA A 120 -8.09 -10.56 -1.18
C ALA A 120 -8.94 -9.72 -2.13
N THR A 121 -9.44 -8.59 -1.68
CA THR A 121 -10.22 -7.66 -2.50
C THR A 121 -9.39 -7.12 -3.66
N SER A 122 -8.15 -6.74 -3.39
CA SER A 122 -7.24 -6.24 -4.43
C SER A 122 -6.97 -7.30 -5.49
N ARG A 123 -6.69 -8.53 -5.08
CA ARG A 123 -6.43 -9.63 -6.01
C ARG A 123 -7.67 -9.93 -6.87
N GLN A 124 -8.84 -9.92 -6.27
CA GLN A 124 -10.09 -10.16 -6.98
C GLN A 124 -10.37 -9.06 -8.00
N ARG A 125 -10.22 -7.80 -7.59
CA ARG A 125 -10.49 -6.66 -8.47
C ARG A 125 -9.51 -6.58 -9.64
N TRP A 126 -8.27 -6.97 -9.41
CA TRP A 126 -7.24 -6.94 -10.47
C TRP A 126 -7.22 -8.21 -11.31
N GLY A 127 -8.01 -9.21 -10.96
CA GLY A 127 -8.00 -10.50 -11.65
C GLY A 127 -6.70 -11.28 -11.44
N ALA A 128 -5.97 -10.98 -10.38
CA ALA A 128 -4.71 -11.64 -10.07
C ALA A 128 -4.95 -12.95 -9.32
N ALA A 129 -4.22 -13.98 -9.71
CA ALA A 129 -4.32 -15.29 -9.08
C ALA A 129 -3.68 -15.30 -7.67
#